data_002e19b7e72f29b516081566a15a6319
#
_entry.id   002e19b7e72f29b516081566a15a6319
#
_cell.length_a   1.000
_cell.length_b   1.000
_cell.length_c   1.000
_cell.angle_alpha   90.00
_cell.angle_beta   90.00
_cell.angle_gamma   90.00
#
_symmetry.space_group_name_H-M   'P 1'
#
loop_
_entity.id
_entity.type
_entity.pdbx_description
1 polymer ?
#
loop_
_entity_poly.entity_id
_entity_poly.type
_entity_poly.pdbx_seq_one_letter_code
_entity_poly.pdbx_strand_id
1 'polypeptide(L)'
;MLNRKEVHNSETLNIQIDSHDQKSYLIELCKDCTKFDLNVECLENSFSKFFILNHAENACELNINMVLKQDANCQMGVLDLEKSPLKWNHYVDLKEQGAEYEILSGQLCQEHIEKVCDMEVRHNAPHTNGQMKNFAVIKWLPMEISKKDVSMLSLIRQRVY
;
A
#
# COMPACT_ATOMS: atom_id res chain seq x y z
N MET A 1 -18.45 2.66 10.80
CA MET A 1 -17.90 4.00 11.11
C MET A 1 -16.55 4.16 10.38
N LEU A 2 -16.28 5.31 9.74
CA LEU A 2 -15.00 5.59 9.10
C LEU A 2 -14.05 6.22 10.11
N ASN A 3 -12.91 5.61 10.34
CA ASN A 3 -11.83 6.15 11.15
C ASN A 3 -10.90 6.96 10.26
N ARG A 4 -10.69 8.24 10.56
CA ARG A 4 -9.75 9.10 9.83
C ARG A 4 -8.50 9.31 10.65
N LYS A 5 -7.33 9.21 10.01
CA LYS A 5 -6.02 9.41 10.61
C LYS A 5 -5.16 10.27 9.70
N GLU A 6 -4.61 11.33 10.22
CA GLU A 6 -3.57 12.13 9.59
C GLU A 6 -2.21 11.72 10.16
N VAL A 7 -1.22 11.56 9.29
CA VAL A 7 0.13 11.10 9.64
C VAL A 7 1.13 12.21 9.32
N HIS A 8 1.88 12.62 10.31
CA HIS A 8 2.90 13.66 10.22
C HIS A 8 4.29 13.11 10.54
N ASN A 9 5.32 13.69 9.93
CA ASN A 9 6.73 13.36 10.14
C ASN A 9 7.03 11.85 9.96
N SER A 10 7.15 11.12 11.08
CA SER A 10 7.37 9.68 11.11
C SER A 10 6.48 9.05 12.16
N GLU A 11 5.66 8.08 11.77
CA GLU A 11 4.69 7.46 12.68
C GLU A 11 4.58 5.96 12.44
N THR A 12 4.32 5.21 13.51
CA THR A 12 3.96 3.78 13.45
C THR A 12 2.56 3.60 14.01
N LEU A 13 1.69 2.95 13.24
CA LEU A 13 0.32 2.64 13.65
C LEU A 13 0.12 1.12 13.70
N ASN A 14 -0.31 0.63 14.86
CA ASN A 14 -0.67 -0.77 15.04
C ASN A 14 -2.20 -0.86 15.19
N ILE A 15 -2.84 -1.68 14.36
CA ILE A 15 -4.30 -1.85 14.34
C ILE A 15 -4.62 -3.33 14.46
N GLN A 16 -5.52 -3.68 15.37
CA GLN A 16 -6.15 -4.97 15.42
C GLN A 16 -7.63 -4.81 15.06
N ILE A 17 -8.11 -5.63 14.15
CA ILE A 17 -9.53 -5.76 13.82
C ILE A 17 -10.03 -7.01 14.53
N ASP A 18 -10.91 -6.82 15.51
CA ASP A 18 -11.40 -7.91 16.32
C ASP A 18 -12.30 -8.88 15.54
N SER A 19 -12.42 -10.10 16.04
CA SER A 19 -13.23 -11.14 15.41
C SER A 19 -14.67 -10.66 15.19
N HIS A 20 -15.21 -10.92 14.01
CA HIS A 20 -16.55 -10.50 13.57
C HIS A 20 -16.77 -8.98 13.49
N ASP A 21 -15.72 -8.17 13.63
CA ASP A 21 -15.82 -6.72 13.54
C ASP A 21 -15.68 -6.21 12.09
N GLN A 22 -16.23 -5.03 11.86
CA GLN A 22 -16.14 -4.35 10.57
C GLN A 22 -15.60 -2.93 10.77
N LYS A 23 -14.43 -2.64 10.21
CA LYS A 23 -13.76 -1.34 10.35
C LYS A 23 -13.35 -0.76 9.00
N SER A 24 -13.40 0.55 8.91
CA SER A 24 -12.87 1.28 7.74
C SER A 24 -11.98 2.43 8.18
N TYR A 25 -10.87 2.61 7.46
CA TYR A 25 -9.86 3.62 7.76
C TYR A 25 -9.55 4.45 6.52
N LEU A 26 -9.49 5.77 6.70
CA LEU A 26 -8.88 6.71 5.77
C LEU A 26 -7.64 7.26 6.43
N ILE A 27 -6.48 7.01 5.83
CA ILE A 27 -5.18 7.44 6.32
C ILE A 27 -4.61 8.43 5.32
N GLU A 28 -4.27 9.62 5.76
CA GLU A 28 -3.68 10.66 4.94
C GLU A 28 -2.24 10.92 5.39
N LEU A 29 -1.27 10.61 4.53
CA LEU A 29 0.12 10.97 4.75
C LEU A 29 0.26 12.45 4.41
N CYS A 30 0.45 13.28 5.44
CA CYS A 30 0.54 14.74 5.30
C CYS A 30 1.82 15.19 4.60
N LYS A 31 1.91 16.44 4.22
CA LYS A 31 3.01 17.04 3.45
C LYS A 31 4.39 16.82 4.06
N ASP A 32 4.47 16.82 5.37
CA ASP A 32 5.67 16.63 6.18
C ASP A 32 5.98 15.17 6.52
N CYS A 33 5.15 14.22 6.07
CA CYS A 33 5.38 12.79 6.31
C CYS A 33 6.62 12.31 5.57
N THR A 34 7.53 11.67 6.31
CA THR A 34 8.76 11.09 5.76
C THR A 34 8.79 9.58 5.90
N LYS A 35 8.03 9.03 6.88
CA LYS A 35 7.93 7.59 7.08
C LYS A 35 6.59 7.23 7.75
N PHE A 36 5.96 6.17 7.25
CA PHE A 36 4.80 5.60 7.90
C PHE A 36 4.87 4.06 7.91
N ASP A 37 4.79 3.50 9.10
CA ASP A 37 4.74 2.06 9.33
C ASP A 37 3.32 1.69 9.78
N LEU A 38 2.61 0.88 8.98
CA LEU A 38 1.28 0.37 9.29
C LEU A 38 1.35 -1.13 9.54
N ASN A 39 1.01 -1.56 10.75
CA ASN A 39 0.88 -2.98 11.10
C ASN A 39 -0.58 -3.30 11.40
N VAL A 40 -1.15 -4.28 10.70
CA VAL A 40 -2.55 -4.67 10.84
C VAL A 40 -2.65 -6.15 11.13
N GLU A 41 -3.42 -6.52 12.15
CA GLU A 41 -3.86 -7.89 12.37
C GLU A 41 -5.38 -7.96 12.25
N CYS A 42 -5.88 -8.74 11.29
CA CYS A 42 -7.30 -9.01 11.10
C CYS A 42 -7.62 -10.38 11.72
N LEU A 43 -8.37 -10.38 12.81
CA LEU A 43 -8.80 -11.61 13.48
C LEU A 43 -9.91 -12.32 12.69
N GLU A 44 -10.29 -13.50 13.13
CA GLU A 44 -11.19 -14.39 12.39
C GLU A 44 -12.55 -13.73 12.06
N ASN A 45 -13.05 -14.00 10.85
CA ASN A 45 -14.33 -13.47 10.34
C ASN A 45 -14.45 -11.94 10.39
N SER A 46 -13.33 -11.22 10.43
CA SER A 46 -13.33 -9.76 10.41
C SER A 46 -13.38 -9.23 8.99
N PHE A 47 -13.89 -8.01 8.84
CA PHE A 47 -13.88 -7.29 7.56
C PHE A 47 -13.27 -5.90 7.73
N SER A 48 -12.27 -5.57 6.92
CA SER A 48 -11.61 -4.28 7.00
C SER A 48 -11.41 -3.61 5.66
N LYS A 49 -11.48 -2.28 5.67
CA LYS A 49 -11.14 -1.43 4.52
C LYS A 49 -10.14 -0.37 4.93
N PHE A 50 -9.08 -0.25 4.17
CA PHE A 50 -8.09 0.81 4.33
C PHE A 50 -7.99 1.61 3.05
N PHE A 51 -7.93 2.92 3.16
CA PHE A 51 -7.60 3.79 2.06
C PHE A 51 -6.50 4.75 2.49
N ILE A 52 -5.37 4.73 1.77
CA ILE A 52 -4.21 5.58 2.05
C ILE A 52 -4.07 6.59 0.92
N LEU A 53 -4.02 7.86 1.30
CA LEU A 53 -3.72 8.99 0.41
C LEU A 53 -2.33 9.52 0.74
N ASN A 54 -1.44 9.55 -0.25
CA ASN A 54 -0.13 10.17 -0.08
C ASN A 54 -0.16 11.63 -0.52
N HIS A 55 0.12 12.54 0.41
CA HIS A 55 0.32 13.98 0.19
C HIS A 55 1.71 14.45 0.62
N ALA A 56 2.65 13.51 0.84
CA ALA A 56 4.01 13.86 1.23
C ALA A 56 4.72 14.66 0.12
N GLU A 57 5.21 15.84 0.45
CA GLU A 57 5.94 16.71 -0.50
C GLU A 57 7.44 16.35 -0.60
N ASN A 58 7.94 15.54 0.34
CA ASN A 58 9.31 15.04 0.39
C ASN A 58 9.36 13.52 0.16
N ALA A 59 10.56 12.99 0.07
CA ALA A 59 10.75 11.53 0.00
C ALA A 59 10.08 10.85 1.20
N CYS A 60 9.22 9.87 0.92
CA CYS A 60 8.47 9.15 1.92
C CYS A 60 8.72 7.65 1.83
N GLU A 61 8.80 6.98 2.98
CA GLU A 61 8.83 5.53 3.09
C GLU A 61 7.52 5.04 3.71
N LEU A 62 6.79 4.18 2.96
CA LEU A 62 5.54 3.56 3.39
C LEU A 62 5.79 2.06 3.58
N ASN A 63 5.65 1.57 4.81
CA ASN A 63 5.77 0.15 5.12
C ASN A 63 4.43 -0.36 5.65
N ILE A 64 3.88 -1.39 5.01
CA ILE A 64 2.61 -1.99 5.38
C ILE A 64 2.83 -3.48 5.65
N ASN A 65 2.50 -3.93 6.85
CA ASN A 65 2.54 -5.33 7.24
C ASN A 65 1.14 -5.76 7.69
N MET A 66 0.62 -6.81 7.08
CA MET A 66 -0.73 -7.30 7.38
C MET A 66 -0.71 -8.80 7.65
N VAL A 67 -1.48 -9.22 8.65
CA VAL A 67 -1.71 -10.63 8.96
C VAL A 67 -3.23 -10.86 8.98
N LEU A 68 -3.70 -11.78 8.16
CA LEU A 68 -5.11 -12.13 8.08
C LEU A 68 -5.32 -13.56 8.62
N LYS A 69 -6.21 -13.67 9.62
CA LYS A 69 -6.63 -14.93 10.24
C LYS A 69 -7.78 -15.57 9.46
N GLN A 70 -8.35 -16.63 10.03
CA GLN A 70 -9.39 -17.43 9.40
C GLN A 70 -10.58 -16.59 8.92
N ASP A 71 -10.95 -16.74 7.63
CA ASP A 71 -12.08 -16.06 6.99
C ASP A 71 -12.08 -14.53 7.15
N ALA A 72 -10.92 -13.94 7.47
CA ALA A 72 -10.76 -12.49 7.48
C ALA A 72 -10.66 -11.94 6.06
N ASN A 73 -11.33 -10.81 5.81
CA ASN A 73 -11.31 -10.13 4.52
C ASN A 73 -10.80 -8.69 4.68
N CYS A 74 -9.81 -8.32 3.88
CA CYS A 74 -9.27 -6.96 3.89
C CYS A 74 -9.17 -6.39 2.48
N GLN A 75 -9.71 -5.20 2.29
CA GLN A 75 -9.59 -4.41 1.07
C GLN A 75 -8.73 -3.18 1.32
N MET A 76 -7.75 -2.94 0.45
CA MET A 76 -6.88 -1.78 0.55
C MET A 76 -6.87 -0.96 -0.74
N GLY A 77 -6.94 0.36 -0.59
CA GLY A 77 -6.69 1.32 -1.64
C GLY A 77 -5.47 2.17 -1.29
N VAL A 78 -4.57 2.42 -2.24
CA VAL A 78 -3.47 3.36 -2.07
C VAL A 78 -3.41 4.29 -3.28
N LEU A 79 -3.43 5.59 -3.05
CA LEU A 79 -3.34 6.60 -4.08
C LEU A 79 -2.16 7.54 -3.80
N ASP A 80 -1.25 7.61 -4.77
CA ASP A 80 -0.09 8.48 -4.73
C ASP A 80 -0.01 9.31 -6.01
N LEU A 81 -0.43 10.56 -5.93
CA LEU A 81 -0.41 11.52 -7.05
C LEU A 81 0.68 12.58 -6.89
N GLU A 82 1.49 12.48 -5.84
CA GLU A 82 2.49 13.49 -5.51
C GLU A 82 3.73 13.40 -6.40
N LYS A 83 4.43 14.54 -6.49
CA LYS A 83 5.69 14.68 -7.23
C LYS A 83 6.91 14.43 -6.35
N SER A 84 6.79 13.54 -5.39
CA SER A 84 7.86 13.19 -4.46
C SER A 84 8.25 11.73 -4.60
N PRO A 85 9.50 11.37 -4.27
CA PRO A 85 9.91 9.98 -4.24
C PRO A 85 9.11 9.19 -3.21
N LEU A 86 8.71 7.97 -3.57
CA LEU A 86 8.04 7.04 -2.67
C LEU A 86 8.73 5.69 -2.71
N LYS A 87 9.11 5.19 -1.53
CA LYS A 87 9.49 3.79 -1.34
C LYS A 87 8.39 3.10 -0.56
N TRP A 88 7.72 2.15 -1.20
CA TRP A 88 6.59 1.45 -0.61
C TRP A 88 6.88 -0.05 -0.53
N ASN A 89 6.93 -0.56 0.70
CA ASN A 89 7.06 -1.98 0.99
C ASN A 89 5.72 -2.48 1.55
N HIS A 90 5.16 -3.52 0.96
CA HIS A 90 3.86 -4.05 1.33
C HIS A 90 3.92 -5.57 1.48
N TYR A 91 3.74 -6.04 2.69
CA TYR A 91 3.77 -7.45 3.03
C TYR A 91 2.42 -7.89 3.61
N VAL A 92 1.86 -8.98 3.07
CA VAL A 92 0.60 -9.56 3.53
C VAL A 92 0.79 -11.06 3.76
N ASP A 93 0.42 -11.51 4.94
CA ASP A 93 0.38 -12.91 5.33
C ASP A 93 -1.07 -13.39 5.44
N LEU A 94 -1.53 -14.21 4.48
CA LEU A 94 -2.80 -14.92 4.51
C LEU A 94 -2.58 -16.21 5.32
N LYS A 95 -2.58 -16.04 6.65
CA LYS A 95 -2.05 -17.01 7.59
C LYS A 95 -2.95 -18.22 7.81
N GLU A 96 -4.26 -18.05 7.71
CA GLU A 96 -5.24 -19.07 8.01
C GLU A 96 -6.24 -19.25 6.88
N GLN A 97 -6.97 -20.37 6.91
CA GLN A 97 -7.90 -20.75 5.84
C GLN A 97 -8.97 -19.68 5.58
N GLY A 98 -9.32 -19.48 4.33
CA GLY A 98 -10.38 -18.56 3.89
C GLY A 98 -10.00 -17.08 3.98
N ALA A 99 -8.76 -16.75 4.36
CA ALA A 99 -8.31 -15.36 4.37
C ALA A 99 -8.29 -14.75 2.96
N GLU A 100 -8.83 -13.53 2.82
CA GLU A 100 -8.94 -12.83 1.54
C GLU A 100 -8.33 -11.43 1.63
N TYR A 101 -7.55 -11.08 0.61
CA TYR A 101 -6.94 -9.76 0.50
C TYR A 101 -7.06 -9.21 -0.91
N GLU A 102 -7.48 -7.96 -1.02
CA GLU A 102 -7.48 -7.22 -2.28
C GLU A 102 -6.80 -5.86 -2.11
N ILE A 103 -5.90 -5.51 -3.04
CA ILE A 103 -5.36 -4.17 -3.13
C ILE A 103 -5.57 -3.58 -4.52
N LEU A 104 -5.97 -2.31 -4.51
CA LEU A 104 -6.02 -1.43 -5.67
C LEU A 104 -5.11 -0.23 -5.43
N SER A 105 -4.10 -0.03 -6.25
CA SER A 105 -3.24 1.14 -6.13
C SER A 105 -3.18 1.96 -7.42
N GLY A 106 -3.03 3.28 -7.24
CA GLY A 106 -2.82 4.24 -8.30
C GLY A 106 -1.61 5.12 -8.01
N GLN A 107 -0.69 5.25 -8.97
CA GLN A 107 0.49 6.08 -8.84
C GLN A 107 0.66 6.98 -10.05
N LEU A 108 1.00 8.26 -9.81
CA LEU A 108 1.45 9.18 -10.85
C LEU A 108 2.98 9.25 -10.83
N CYS A 109 3.60 8.75 -11.89
CA CYS A 109 5.05 8.83 -12.09
C CYS A 109 5.37 10.00 -13.01
N GLN A 110 6.27 10.87 -12.57
CA GLN A 110 6.76 12.02 -13.36
C GLN A 110 8.26 11.89 -13.58
N GLU A 111 8.79 12.65 -14.52
CA GLU A 111 10.23 12.66 -14.84
C GLU A 111 11.08 12.91 -13.60
N HIS A 112 12.18 12.15 -13.50
CA HIS A 112 13.17 12.26 -12.43
C HIS A 112 12.67 11.94 -11.01
N ILE A 113 11.44 11.40 -10.88
CA ILE A 113 10.89 10.98 -9.59
C ILE A 113 10.92 9.46 -9.50
N GLU A 114 11.64 8.97 -8.49
CA GLU A 114 11.72 7.55 -8.24
C GLU A 114 10.56 7.09 -7.34
N LYS A 115 9.78 6.13 -7.83
CA LYS A 115 8.75 5.44 -7.04
C LYS A 115 9.01 3.95 -7.11
N VAL A 116 9.33 3.37 -5.96
CA VAL A 116 9.59 1.95 -5.80
C VAL A 116 8.44 1.33 -5.01
N CYS A 117 7.84 0.28 -5.55
CA CYS A 117 6.80 -0.48 -4.88
C CYS A 117 7.19 -1.95 -4.87
N ASP A 118 7.45 -2.51 -3.69
CA ASP A 118 7.71 -3.93 -3.48
C ASP A 118 6.53 -4.53 -2.70
N MET A 119 5.79 -5.45 -3.33
CA MET A 119 4.60 -6.09 -2.76
C MET A 119 4.77 -7.59 -2.72
N GLU A 120 4.41 -8.17 -1.58
CA GLU A 120 4.43 -9.61 -1.37
C GLU A 120 3.17 -10.06 -0.65
N VAL A 121 2.46 -11.04 -1.24
CA VAL A 121 1.33 -11.72 -0.60
C VAL A 121 1.69 -13.20 -0.46
N ARG A 122 1.68 -13.69 0.78
CA ARG A 122 1.93 -15.10 1.09
C ARG A 122 0.65 -15.84 1.40
N HIS A 123 0.46 -16.97 0.74
CA HIS A 123 -0.64 -17.90 0.97
C HIS A 123 -0.16 -19.05 1.86
N ASN A 124 -0.29 -18.89 3.19
CA ASN A 124 0.18 -19.87 4.18
C ASN A 124 -0.87 -20.90 4.60
N ALA A 125 -2.08 -20.82 4.03
CA ALA A 125 -3.17 -21.74 4.33
C ALA A 125 -4.01 -22.04 3.07
N PRO A 126 -4.79 -23.15 3.04
CA PRO A 126 -5.66 -23.46 1.91
C PRO A 126 -6.83 -22.47 1.80
N HIS A 127 -7.39 -22.38 0.59
CA HIS A 127 -8.56 -21.54 0.27
C HIS A 127 -8.37 -20.05 0.55
N THR A 128 -7.14 -19.56 0.52
CA THR A 128 -6.84 -18.13 0.61
C THR A 128 -6.89 -17.47 -0.76
N ASN A 129 -7.27 -16.20 -0.82
CA ASN A 129 -7.36 -15.42 -2.03
C ASN A 129 -6.62 -14.08 -1.89
N GLY A 130 -5.70 -13.79 -2.80
CA GLY A 130 -4.96 -12.53 -2.85
C GLY A 130 -5.04 -11.90 -4.23
N GLN A 131 -5.51 -10.64 -4.31
CA GLN A 131 -5.56 -9.88 -5.56
C GLN A 131 -4.77 -8.58 -5.43
N MET A 132 -3.89 -8.33 -6.41
CA MET A 132 -3.12 -7.10 -6.51
C MET A 132 -3.34 -6.44 -7.87
N LYS A 133 -3.89 -5.21 -7.87
CA LYS A 133 -4.12 -4.41 -9.07
C LYS A 133 -3.41 -3.06 -8.91
N ASN A 134 -2.34 -2.85 -9.68
CA ASN A 134 -1.55 -1.64 -9.62
C ASN A 134 -1.63 -0.89 -10.95
N PHE A 135 -1.93 0.39 -10.88
CA PHE A 135 -1.99 1.31 -12.00
C PHE A 135 -0.93 2.39 -11.85
N ALA A 136 -0.10 2.57 -12.85
CA ALA A 136 0.84 3.68 -12.92
C ALA A 136 0.57 4.51 -14.17
N VAL A 137 0.45 5.81 -13.99
CA VAL A 137 0.39 6.78 -15.09
C VAL A 137 1.73 7.48 -15.16
N ILE A 138 2.40 7.38 -16.33
CA ILE A 138 3.69 8.03 -16.56
C ILE A 138 3.44 9.27 -17.40
N LYS A 139 3.79 10.43 -16.86
CA LYS A 139 3.74 11.70 -17.58
C LYS A 139 5.13 12.03 -18.11
N TRP A 140 5.28 12.02 -19.43
CA TRP A 140 6.47 12.48 -20.14
C TRP A 140 6.26 13.93 -20.56
N LEU A 141 7.25 14.80 -20.28
CA LEU A 141 7.36 16.07 -20.99
C LEU A 141 8.16 15.81 -22.27
N PRO A 142 7.74 16.34 -23.41
CA PRO A 142 8.50 16.21 -24.65
C PRO A 142 9.81 17.04 -24.54
N MET A 143 10.88 16.42 -24.09
CA MET A 143 12.23 16.91 -24.24
C MET A 143 12.96 16.02 -25.25
N GLU A 144 13.88 16.59 -26.00
CA GLU A 144 14.72 15.85 -26.94
C GLU A 144 15.38 14.66 -26.26
N ILE A 145 15.00 13.47 -26.70
CA ILE A 145 15.43 12.20 -26.12
C ILE A 145 16.92 12.00 -26.39
N SER A 146 17.74 12.26 -25.41
CA SER A 146 19.07 11.67 -25.40
C SER A 146 18.94 10.21 -24.96
N LYS A 147 19.56 9.28 -25.70
CA LYS A 147 19.46 7.82 -25.46
C LYS A 147 19.99 7.35 -24.10
N LYS A 148 20.33 8.24 -23.18
CA LYS A 148 20.85 7.93 -21.84
C LYS A 148 19.82 7.94 -20.72
N ASP A 149 18.59 8.45 -20.96
CA ASP A 149 17.63 8.71 -19.88
C ASP A 149 16.53 7.65 -19.72
N VAL A 150 16.68 6.48 -20.32
CA VAL A 150 15.67 5.39 -20.26
C VAL A 150 15.69 4.59 -18.94
N SER A 151 16.52 4.95 -17.95
CA SER A 151 16.73 4.13 -16.75
C SER A 151 15.82 4.44 -15.56
N MET A 152 14.82 5.32 -15.67
CA MET A 152 13.91 5.66 -14.57
C MET A 152 12.48 5.17 -14.83
N LEU A 153 12.32 3.89 -14.85
CA LEU A 153 10.99 3.27 -14.74
C LEU A 153 10.68 3.02 -13.26
N SER A 154 9.46 3.36 -12.83
CA SER A 154 8.96 2.93 -11.54
C SER A 154 9.08 1.41 -11.44
N LEU A 155 9.83 0.93 -10.46
CA LEU A 155 10.03 -0.51 -10.26
C LEU A 155 8.88 -1.04 -9.37
N ILE A 156 7.89 -1.66 -9.99
CA ILE A 156 6.85 -2.40 -9.26
C ILE A 156 7.25 -3.87 -9.23
N ARG A 157 7.52 -4.39 -8.04
CA ARG A 157 7.74 -5.81 -7.83
C ARG A 157 6.55 -6.42 -7.12
N GLN A 158 5.98 -7.45 -7.70
CA GLN A 158 4.90 -8.23 -7.11
C GLN A 158 5.36 -9.67 -6.92
N ARG A 159 5.14 -10.20 -5.74
CA ARG A 159 5.43 -11.61 -5.42
C ARG A 159 4.20 -12.24 -4.79
N VAL A 160 3.82 -13.40 -5.33
CA VAL A 160 2.76 -14.26 -4.80
C VAL A 160 3.41 -15.62 -4.55
N TYR A 161 3.28 -16.12 -3.34
CA TYR A 161 3.79 -17.43 -2.93
C TYR A 161 2.70 -18.28 -2.32
#